data_e607c81fce489fcb8490d3843013cdb9
#
_entry.id   e607c81fce489fcb8490d3843013cdb9
#
_cell.length_a   1.000
_cell.length_b   1.000
_cell.length_c   1.000
_cell.angle_alpha   90.00
_cell.angle_beta   90.00
_cell.angle_gamma   90.00
#
_symmetry.space_group_name_H-M   'P 1'
#
loop_
_entity.id
_entity.type
_entity.pdbx_description
1 polymer ?
#
loop_
_entity_poly.entity_id
_entity_poly.type
_entity_poly.pdbx_seq_one_letter_code
_entity_poly.pdbx_strand_id
1 'polypeptide(L)'
;MKPEEIKTRLRDEMADLAPDRLEDLLAACDAQPQDTAPQSVPVPVPAPRRPVWKPLAAAAVFVLLLGGIFGYRALDKNVCTVIVDINPSVTLTVNRLGRVKAMDTGNADAAALLADVDLAGARTQDALGTLTDALADADYLTDADNTLLVTVEGASAARAQKLGRAVYDAAQASAQQRQFSAAVLCQQAADAEQTRTDADAWQVSPGKAALAETIALQTQLDTAQALSALPVQDLLVLAETYDVTFDAAQLYGTVSRDGYRSEDDVRVIVGGDAAVDPADCTQELTQYGGQLAYRVRFAAADGEYCYTIAARTGDILDVQRPEKPAQTPEAPAAPAKPDIPDDPTDPTDSEISISEALRRVLQELGISLPEIRDVDVQRVYVAGRDAYHITFTANGKPYSFYVDTHDGDIF
;
A
#
# COMPACT_ATOMS: atom_id res chain seq x y z
N MET A 1 -35.50 -16.22 -22.01
CA MET A 1 -35.61 -17.12 -23.18
C MET A 1 -35.17 -18.51 -22.78
N LYS A 2 -35.97 -19.52 -22.96
CA LYS A 2 -35.63 -20.90 -22.55
C LYS A 2 -34.65 -21.51 -23.56
N PRO A 3 -33.74 -22.42 -23.15
CA PRO A 3 -32.73 -23.01 -24.05
C PRO A 3 -33.32 -23.69 -25.31
N GLU A 4 -34.52 -24.20 -25.23
CA GLU A 4 -35.21 -24.81 -26.34
C GLU A 4 -35.70 -23.79 -27.42
N GLU A 5 -36.04 -22.58 -26.99
CA GLU A 5 -36.43 -21.52 -27.93
C GLU A 5 -35.24 -21.02 -28.75
N ILE A 6 -34.03 -21.06 -28.15
CA ILE A 6 -32.78 -20.69 -28.83
C ILE A 6 -32.43 -21.75 -29.90
N LYS A 7 -32.56 -23.03 -29.54
CA LYS A 7 -32.28 -24.13 -30.46
C LYS A 7 -33.24 -24.15 -31.66
N THR A 8 -34.51 -23.86 -31.44
CA THR A 8 -35.52 -23.78 -32.53
C THR A 8 -35.23 -22.64 -33.47
N ARG A 9 -34.94 -21.43 -32.94
CA ARG A 9 -34.57 -20.27 -33.74
C ARG A 9 -33.28 -20.49 -34.54
N LEU A 10 -32.26 -21.09 -33.92
CA LEU A 10 -30.99 -21.39 -34.59
C LEU A 10 -31.18 -22.39 -35.73
N ARG A 11 -32.06 -23.38 -35.54
CA ARG A 11 -32.41 -24.36 -36.62
C ARG A 11 -33.15 -23.74 -37.75
N ASP A 12 -34.09 -22.85 -37.48
CA ASP A 12 -34.88 -22.15 -38.51
C ASP A 12 -33.98 -21.17 -39.29
N GLU A 13 -33.10 -20.42 -38.64
CA GLU A 13 -32.14 -19.53 -39.32
C GLU A 13 -31.06 -20.29 -40.12
N MET A 14 -30.67 -21.49 -39.68
CA MET A 14 -29.75 -22.35 -40.45
C MET A 14 -30.43 -22.98 -41.66
N ALA A 15 -31.74 -23.28 -41.61
CA ALA A 15 -32.49 -23.81 -42.74
C ALA A 15 -32.66 -22.77 -43.87
N ASP A 16 -32.79 -21.48 -43.51
CA ASP A 16 -32.87 -20.38 -44.48
C ASP A 16 -31.51 -20.08 -45.16
N LEU A 17 -30.40 -20.43 -44.52
CA LEU A 17 -29.04 -20.20 -45.04
C LEU A 17 -28.51 -21.35 -45.90
N ALA A 18 -29.11 -22.54 -45.84
CA ALA A 18 -28.76 -23.68 -46.67
C ALA A 18 -29.71 -23.77 -47.89
N PRO A 19 -29.27 -23.42 -49.11
CA PRO A 19 -30.11 -23.61 -50.28
C PRO A 19 -30.42 -25.10 -50.41
N ASP A 20 -31.71 -25.43 -50.50
CA ASP A 20 -32.18 -26.78 -50.67
C ASP A 20 -31.84 -27.27 -52.10
N ARG A 21 -30.62 -27.81 -52.26
CA ARG A 21 -30.13 -28.37 -53.51
C ARG A 21 -30.31 -29.87 -53.59
N LEU A 22 -31.04 -30.46 -52.67
CA LEU A 22 -31.23 -31.93 -52.69
C LEU A 22 -32.02 -32.38 -53.89
N GLU A 23 -33.06 -31.62 -54.31
CA GLU A 23 -33.84 -31.91 -55.52
C GLU A 23 -33.04 -31.71 -56.80
N ASP A 24 -32.19 -30.69 -56.87
CA ASP A 24 -31.29 -30.46 -58.01
C ASP A 24 -30.23 -31.57 -58.14
N LEU A 25 -29.75 -32.10 -57.02
CA LEU A 25 -28.81 -33.24 -57.02
C LEU A 25 -29.47 -34.57 -57.38
N LEU A 26 -30.72 -34.78 -56.94
CA LEU A 26 -31.49 -35.98 -57.31
C LEU A 26 -31.91 -35.93 -58.81
N ALA A 27 -32.33 -34.77 -59.33
CA ALA A 27 -32.61 -34.58 -60.74
C ALA A 27 -31.38 -34.77 -61.65
N ALA A 28 -30.18 -34.41 -61.13
CA ALA A 28 -28.93 -34.64 -61.86
C ALA A 28 -28.52 -36.12 -61.87
N CYS A 29 -28.97 -36.94 -60.89
CA CYS A 29 -28.75 -38.37 -60.85
C CYS A 29 -29.66 -39.17 -61.75
N ASP A 30 -30.91 -38.69 -62.00
CA ASP A 30 -31.91 -39.37 -62.84
C ASP A 30 -31.72 -39.11 -64.37
N ALA A 31 -30.89 -38.15 -64.73
CA ALA A 31 -30.56 -37.83 -66.13
C ALA A 31 -29.40 -38.70 -66.65
N GLN A 32 -29.49 -40.00 -66.58
CA GLN A 32 -28.56 -40.90 -67.28
C GLN A 32 -29.14 -41.20 -68.70
N PRO A 33 -28.40 -40.95 -69.79
CA PRO A 33 -28.79 -41.39 -71.12
C PRO A 33 -28.49 -42.91 -71.25
N GLN A 34 -29.51 -43.63 -71.75
CA GLN A 34 -29.42 -45.06 -72.11
C GLN A 34 -28.54 -45.30 -73.31
N ASP A 35 -27.75 -46.33 -73.20
CA ASP A 35 -27.09 -47.21 -74.17
C ASP A 35 -26.91 -46.72 -75.60
N THR A 36 -25.68 -46.58 -76.01
CA THR A 36 -25.27 -46.89 -77.42
C THR A 36 -23.94 -47.76 -77.34
N ALA A 37 -24.00 -48.90 -78.07
CA ALA A 37 -22.98 -49.95 -78.07
C ALA A 37 -21.56 -49.49 -78.47
N PRO A 38 -20.52 -50.25 -78.11
CA PRO A 38 -19.14 -49.74 -78.09
C PRO A 38 -18.50 -49.76 -79.47
N GLN A 39 -18.07 -48.57 -79.96
CA GLN A 39 -17.02 -48.48 -80.93
C GLN A 39 -15.69 -48.39 -80.20
N SER A 40 -14.81 -49.36 -80.56
CA SER A 40 -13.44 -49.43 -80.05
C SER A 40 -12.61 -48.22 -80.51
N VAL A 41 -12.40 -47.26 -79.62
CA VAL A 41 -11.45 -46.16 -79.79
C VAL A 41 -10.23 -46.51 -78.94
N PRO A 42 -8.98 -46.27 -79.43
CA PRO A 42 -7.78 -46.56 -78.67
C PRO A 42 -7.73 -45.71 -77.42
N VAL A 43 -7.71 -46.39 -76.29
CA VAL A 43 -7.67 -45.73 -74.95
C VAL A 43 -6.31 -45.04 -74.79
N PRO A 44 -6.26 -43.71 -74.69
CA PRO A 44 -5.04 -43.06 -74.25
C PRO A 44 -4.78 -43.43 -72.79
N VAL A 45 -3.64 -43.98 -72.50
CA VAL A 45 -3.19 -44.32 -71.15
C VAL A 45 -3.17 -43.03 -70.33
N PRO A 46 -3.99 -42.92 -69.26
CA PRO A 46 -4.02 -41.70 -68.47
C PRO A 46 -2.64 -41.56 -67.79
N ALA A 47 -2.02 -40.40 -68.05
CA ALA A 47 -0.80 -40.03 -67.31
C ALA A 47 -1.04 -40.09 -65.80
N PRO A 48 -0.10 -40.58 -65.01
CA PRO A 48 -0.29 -40.72 -63.57
C PRO A 48 -0.68 -39.36 -62.97
N ARG A 49 -1.96 -39.24 -62.55
CA ARG A 49 -2.41 -38.08 -61.83
C ARG A 49 -1.62 -37.99 -60.52
N ARG A 50 -0.69 -37.03 -60.48
CA ARG A 50 0.02 -36.72 -59.20
C ARG A 50 -1.04 -36.43 -58.13
N PRO A 51 -0.99 -37.12 -56.98
CA PRO A 51 -1.98 -36.91 -55.94
C PRO A 51 -1.91 -35.44 -55.46
N VAL A 52 -2.93 -34.63 -55.81
CA VAL A 52 -3.08 -33.22 -55.41
C VAL A 52 -3.28 -33.06 -53.87
N TRP A 53 -3.39 -34.18 -53.17
CA TRP A 53 -3.58 -34.14 -51.72
C TRP A 53 -2.34 -33.68 -50.92
N LYS A 54 -1.13 -33.85 -51.48
CA LYS A 54 0.10 -33.41 -50.80
C LYS A 54 0.17 -31.86 -50.68
N PRO A 55 -0.13 -31.05 -51.71
CA PRO A 55 -0.12 -29.60 -51.55
C PRO A 55 -1.30 -29.10 -50.70
N LEU A 56 -2.51 -29.79 -50.74
CA LEU A 56 -3.63 -29.41 -49.89
C LEU A 56 -3.35 -29.69 -48.40
N ALA A 57 -2.72 -30.83 -48.06
CA ALA A 57 -2.31 -31.16 -46.71
C ALA A 57 -1.23 -30.17 -46.22
N ALA A 58 -0.27 -29.80 -47.03
CA ALA A 58 0.76 -28.79 -46.71
C ALA A 58 0.12 -27.42 -46.48
N ALA A 59 -0.86 -27.02 -47.30
CA ALA A 59 -1.57 -25.74 -47.15
C ALA A 59 -2.42 -25.75 -45.86
N ALA A 60 -3.10 -26.85 -45.51
CA ALA A 60 -3.85 -26.98 -44.28
C ALA A 60 -2.95 -26.88 -43.04
N VAL A 61 -1.78 -27.55 -43.04
CA VAL A 61 -0.77 -27.43 -41.96
C VAL A 61 -0.25 -26.01 -41.85
N PHE A 62 0.00 -25.33 -42.97
CA PHE A 62 0.46 -23.95 -42.98
C PHE A 62 -0.61 -22.96 -42.42
N VAL A 63 -1.88 -23.17 -42.76
CA VAL A 63 -3.00 -22.39 -42.21
C VAL A 63 -3.17 -22.66 -40.71
N LEU A 64 -3.03 -23.91 -40.27
CA LEU A 64 -3.06 -24.24 -38.84
C LEU A 64 -1.88 -23.63 -38.06
N LEU A 65 -0.67 -23.66 -38.63
CA LEU A 65 0.50 -23.04 -38.03
C LEU A 65 0.38 -21.52 -37.98
N LEU A 66 -0.02 -20.87 -39.08
CA LEU A 66 -0.25 -19.44 -39.11
C LEU A 66 -1.41 -19.02 -38.19
N GLY A 67 -2.53 -19.75 -38.24
CA GLY A 67 -3.67 -19.54 -37.37
C GLY A 67 -3.32 -19.74 -35.90
N GLY A 68 -2.49 -20.74 -35.60
CA GLY A 68 -1.93 -21.00 -34.26
C GLY A 68 -1.03 -19.87 -33.79
N ILE A 69 -0.10 -19.39 -34.65
CA ILE A 69 0.81 -18.30 -34.32
C ILE A 69 0.03 -16.98 -34.14
N PHE A 70 -0.87 -16.64 -35.07
CA PHE A 70 -1.70 -15.44 -34.96
C PHE A 70 -2.65 -15.51 -33.78
N GLY A 71 -3.27 -16.68 -33.54
CA GLY A 71 -4.12 -16.94 -32.38
C GLY A 71 -3.34 -16.80 -31.08
N TYR A 72 -2.16 -17.41 -30.98
CA TYR A 72 -1.30 -17.30 -29.81
C TYR A 72 -0.90 -15.84 -29.55
N ARG A 73 -0.44 -15.10 -30.58
CA ARG A 73 -0.09 -13.68 -30.44
C ARG A 73 -1.28 -12.80 -30.04
N ALA A 74 -2.48 -13.10 -30.52
CA ALA A 74 -3.70 -12.40 -30.13
C ALA A 74 -4.09 -12.67 -28.67
N LEU A 75 -3.83 -13.88 -28.17
CA LEU A 75 -4.06 -14.29 -26.79
C LEU A 75 -2.96 -13.84 -25.85
N ASP A 76 -1.76 -13.60 -26.36
CA ASP A 76 -0.61 -13.12 -25.60
C ASP A 76 -0.58 -11.59 -25.41
N LYS A 77 -1.60 -10.87 -25.86
CA LYS A 77 -1.73 -9.42 -25.60
C LYS A 77 -1.93 -9.17 -24.10
N ASN A 78 -1.31 -8.11 -23.62
CA ASN A 78 -1.57 -7.60 -22.26
C ASN A 78 -3.05 -7.28 -22.11
N VAL A 79 -3.62 -7.64 -20.97
CA VAL A 79 -5.07 -7.46 -20.71
C VAL A 79 -5.30 -6.69 -19.44
N CYS A 80 -4.49 -6.93 -18.42
CA CYS A 80 -4.60 -6.24 -17.16
C CYS A 80 -3.25 -6.18 -16.45
N THR A 81 -3.15 -5.21 -15.57
CA THR A 81 -2.05 -5.06 -14.62
C THR A 81 -2.59 -5.36 -13.24
N VAL A 82 -1.84 -6.11 -12.47
CA VAL A 82 -2.11 -6.40 -11.05
C VAL A 82 -1.00 -5.80 -10.24
N ILE A 83 -1.31 -4.81 -9.44
CA ILE A 83 -0.38 -4.15 -8.52
C ILE A 83 -0.66 -4.72 -7.14
N VAL A 84 0.37 -5.22 -6.47
CA VAL A 84 0.32 -5.73 -5.10
C VAL A 84 1.15 -4.81 -4.24
N ASP A 85 0.51 -4.09 -3.35
CA ASP A 85 1.13 -3.15 -2.42
C ASP A 85 1.10 -3.72 -1.00
N ILE A 86 2.26 -3.82 -0.41
CA ILE A 86 2.45 -4.13 1.00
C ILE A 86 3.51 -3.20 1.60
N ASN A 87 4.39 -2.64 0.81
CA ASN A 87 5.66 -2.00 1.06
C ASN A 87 6.76 -3.07 1.23
N PRO A 88 7.16 -3.68 0.13
CA PRO A 88 7.33 -3.14 -1.24
C PRO A 88 6.10 -3.23 -2.15
N SER A 89 6.13 -2.54 -3.32
CA SER A 89 5.10 -2.62 -4.35
C SER A 89 5.59 -3.42 -5.55
N VAL A 90 4.75 -4.35 -6.03
CA VAL A 90 5.07 -5.24 -7.16
C VAL A 90 3.97 -5.18 -8.20
N THR A 91 4.34 -4.96 -9.45
CA THR A 91 3.41 -4.87 -10.59
C THR A 91 3.56 -6.08 -11.50
N LEU A 92 2.48 -6.80 -11.73
CA LEU A 92 2.40 -7.94 -12.64
C LEU A 92 1.57 -7.59 -13.88
N THR A 93 2.16 -7.65 -15.06
CA THR A 93 1.43 -7.57 -16.34
C THR A 93 0.92 -8.94 -16.73
N VAL A 94 -0.39 -9.09 -16.93
CA VAL A 94 -1.06 -10.37 -17.20
C VAL A 94 -1.69 -10.37 -18.59
N ASN A 95 -1.50 -11.45 -19.36
CA ASN A 95 -2.07 -11.64 -20.68
C ASN A 95 -3.48 -12.26 -20.65
N ARG A 96 -4.08 -12.46 -21.84
CA ARG A 96 -5.42 -13.08 -21.99
C ARG A 96 -5.48 -14.53 -21.52
N LEU A 97 -4.34 -15.23 -21.50
CA LEU A 97 -4.24 -16.61 -21.04
C LEU A 97 -4.12 -16.72 -19.52
N GLY A 98 -4.11 -15.59 -18.79
CA GLY A 98 -3.90 -15.55 -17.34
C GLY A 98 -2.46 -15.91 -16.95
N ARG A 99 -1.49 -15.51 -17.79
CA ARG A 99 -0.06 -15.70 -17.53
C ARG A 99 0.63 -14.36 -17.33
N VAL A 100 1.58 -14.33 -16.43
CA VAL A 100 2.45 -13.18 -16.18
C VAL A 100 3.38 -13.00 -17.41
N LYS A 101 3.41 -11.79 -17.94
CA LYS A 101 4.31 -11.41 -19.04
C LYS A 101 5.52 -10.65 -18.55
N ALA A 102 5.32 -9.80 -17.59
CA ALA A 102 6.37 -8.99 -16.98
C ALA A 102 6.05 -8.78 -15.50
N MET A 103 7.08 -8.66 -14.73
CA MET A 103 7.05 -8.21 -13.35
C MET A 103 7.90 -6.93 -13.29
N ASP A 104 7.38 -5.93 -12.61
CA ASP A 104 8.08 -4.69 -12.30
C ASP A 104 8.04 -4.45 -10.81
N THR A 105 9.15 -3.99 -10.26
CA THR A 105 9.33 -3.73 -8.84
C THR A 105 9.32 -2.22 -8.61
N GLY A 106 8.34 -1.74 -7.86
CA GLY A 106 8.12 -0.31 -7.67
C GLY A 106 9.22 0.40 -6.87
N ASN A 107 10.07 -0.35 -6.16
CA ASN A 107 11.17 0.21 -5.36
C ASN A 107 12.36 -0.77 -5.24
N ALA A 108 13.45 -0.28 -4.64
CA ALA A 108 14.69 -1.04 -4.47
C ALA A 108 14.51 -2.28 -3.56
N ASP A 109 13.65 -2.20 -2.55
CA ASP A 109 13.38 -3.29 -1.61
C ASP A 109 12.66 -4.43 -2.32
N ALA A 110 11.65 -4.13 -3.15
CA ALA A 110 11.00 -5.11 -4.00
C ALA A 110 11.98 -5.76 -4.99
N ALA A 111 12.87 -4.95 -5.58
CA ALA A 111 13.88 -5.44 -6.51
C ALA A 111 14.87 -6.39 -5.82
N ALA A 112 15.30 -6.07 -4.61
CA ALA A 112 16.17 -6.93 -3.82
C ALA A 112 15.48 -8.23 -3.39
N LEU A 113 14.24 -8.14 -2.91
CA LEU A 113 13.43 -9.28 -2.48
C LEU A 113 13.19 -10.28 -3.61
N LEU A 114 12.94 -9.79 -4.82
CA LEU A 114 12.54 -10.61 -5.97
C LEU A 114 13.67 -10.82 -6.99
N ALA A 115 14.91 -10.52 -6.62
CA ALA A 115 16.07 -10.62 -7.53
C ALA A 115 16.23 -12.02 -8.14
N ASP A 116 15.93 -13.06 -7.37
CA ASP A 116 16.06 -14.46 -7.78
C ASP A 116 14.70 -15.08 -8.19
N VAL A 117 13.62 -14.28 -8.26
CA VAL A 117 12.27 -14.77 -8.56
C VAL A 117 11.90 -14.44 -10.01
N ASP A 118 11.81 -15.46 -10.87
CA ASP A 118 11.31 -15.32 -12.24
C ASP A 118 9.86 -15.81 -12.32
N LEU A 119 8.93 -14.86 -12.50
CA LEU A 119 7.50 -15.15 -12.66
C LEU A 119 7.05 -15.14 -14.14
N ALA A 120 7.94 -14.89 -15.09
CA ALA A 120 7.60 -14.79 -16.50
C ALA A 120 7.04 -16.12 -17.05
N GLY A 121 5.87 -16.05 -17.70
CA GLY A 121 5.17 -17.21 -18.24
C GLY A 121 4.40 -18.05 -17.22
N ALA A 122 4.59 -17.82 -15.91
CA ALA A 122 3.83 -18.53 -14.87
C ALA A 122 2.32 -18.21 -14.95
N ARG A 123 1.48 -19.10 -14.46
CA ARG A 123 0.06 -18.77 -14.25
C ARG A 123 -0.05 -17.73 -13.17
N THR A 124 -0.98 -16.79 -13.31
CA THR A 124 -1.14 -15.70 -12.34
C THR A 124 -1.32 -16.22 -10.91
N GLN A 125 -2.06 -17.31 -10.69
CA GLN A 125 -2.24 -17.89 -9.37
C GLN A 125 -0.94 -18.44 -8.79
N ASP A 126 -0.13 -19.13 -9.60
CA ASP A 126 1.15 -19.71 -9.16
C ASP A 126 2.14 -18.57 -8.85
N ALA A 127 2.16 -17.53 -9.69
CA ALA A 127 2.98 -16.33 -9.48
C ALA A 127 2.62 -15.59 -8.20
N LEU A 128 1.32 -15.46 -7.91
CA LEU A 128 0.84 -14.82 -6.68
C LEU A 128 1.21 -15.64 -5.44
N GLY A 129 1.14 -16.98 -5.53
CA GLY A 129 1.62 -17.86 -4.46
C GLY A 129 3.10 -17.63 -4.17
N THR A 130 3.95 -17.69 -5.21
CA THR A 130 5.39 -17.45 -5.07
C THR A 130 5.69 -16.05 -4.50
N LEU A 131 4.96 -15.03 -4.95
CA LEU A 131 5.12 -13.65 -4.47
C LEU A 131 4.74 -13.54 -2.98
N THR A 132 3.59 -14.10 -2.57
CA THR A 132 3.14 -14.03 -1.17
C THR A 132 4.03 -14.84 -0.23
N ASP A 133 4.57 -15.98 -0.69
CA ASP A 133 5.56 -16.74 0.07
C ASP A 133 6.86 -15.92 0.26
N ALA A 134 7.37 -15.28 -0.79
CA ALA A 134 8.56 -14.45 -0.71
C ALA A 134 8.36 -13.24 0.24
N LEU A 135 7.18 -12.62 0.19
CA LEU A 135 6.83 -11.51 1.10
C LEU A 135 6.77 -11.96 2.57
N ALA A 136 6.21 -13.15 2.81
CA ALA A 136 6.12 -13.70 4.16
C ALA A 136 7.48 -14.22 4.69
N ASP A 137 8.32 -14.78 3.81
CA ASP A 137 9.67 -15.21 4.17
C ASP A 137 10.61 -14.05 4.53
N ALA A 138 10.33 -12.88 3.99
CA ALA A 138 11.08 -11.64 4.26
C ALA A 138 10.41 -10.75 5.31
N ASP A 139 9.48 -11.27 6.10
CA ASP A 139 8.76 -10.59 7.17
C ASP A 139 7.96 -9.32 6.74
N TYR A 140 7.64 -9.20 5.45
CA TYR A 140 6.72 -8.15 4.97
C TYR A 140 5.26 -8.51 5.19
N LEU A 141 4.94 -9.79 5.37
CA LEU A 141 3.61 -10.28 5.71
C LEU A 141 3.70 -11.07 7.00
N THR A 142 3.20 -10.51 8.10
CA THR A 142 3.28 -11.04 9.46
C THR A 142 1.92 -11.01 10.15
N ASP A 143 1.86 -11.45 11.40
CA ASP A 143 0.65 -11.34 12.22
C ASP A 143 0.25 -9.88 12.50
N ALA A 144 1.24 -9.03 12.78
CA ALA A 144 1.00 -7.60 13.03
C ALA A 144 0.75 -6.80 11.75
N ASP A 145 1.41 -7.15 10.64
CA ASP A 145 1.31 -6.50 9.34
C ASP A 145 0.77 -7.52 8.32
N ASN A 146 -0.53 -7.81 8.42
CA ASN A 146 -1.16 -8.90 7.70
C ASN A 146 -1.90 -8.47 6.41
N THR A 147 -1.76 -7.22 5.97
CA THR A 147 -2.56 -6.66 4.88
C THR A 147 -1.82 -6.53 3.56
N LEU A 148 -2.55 -6.79 2.48
CA LEU A 148 -2.15 -6.51 1.10
C LEU A 148 -3.20 -5.64 0.43
N LEU A 149 -2.75 -4.64 -0.31
CA LEU A 149 -3.61 -3.91 -1.24
C LEU A 149 -3.36 -4.44 -2.65
N VAL A 150 -4.43 -4.88 -3.31
CA VAL A 150 -4.39 -5.38 -4.69
C VAL A 150 -5.19 -4.44 -5.57
N THR A 151 -4.50 -3.81 -6.51
CA THR A 151 -5.14 -2.95 -7.51
C THR A 151 -5.08 -3.61 -8.87
N VAL A 152 -6.23 -3.74 -9.52
CA VAL A 152 -6.34 -4.37 -10.85
C VAL A 152 -6.75 -3.31 -11.87
N GLU A 153 -5.87 -3.07 -12.84
CA GLU A 153 -6.10 -2.15 -13.96
C GLU A 153 -6.43 -2.89 -15.25
N GLY A 154 -7.29 -2.31 -16.08
CA GLY A 154 -7.60 -2.83 -17.43
C GLY A 154 -8.44 -4.12 -17.44
N ALA A 155 -9.00 -4.53 -16.31
CA ALA A 155 -9.86 -5.71 -16.21
C ALA A 155 -11.32 -5.33 -15.92
N SER A 156 -12.26 -6.23 -16.26
CA SER A 156 -13.64 -6.10 -15.78
C SER A 156 -13.73 -6.35 -14.26
N ALA A 157 -14.75 -5.78 -13.60
CA ALA A 157 -14.97 -5.96 -12.16
C ALA A 157 -14.98 -7.44 -11.76
N ALA A 158 -15.64 -8.32 -12.52
CA ALA A 158 -15.66 -9.75 -12.24
C ALA A 158 -14.25 -10.41 -12.33
N ARG A 159 -13.40 -9.92 -13.24
CA ARG A 159 -12.02 -10.41 -13.35
C ARG A 159 -11.14 -9.86 -12.23
N ALA A 160 -11.32 -8.59 -11.87
CA ALA A 160 -10.62 -7.97 -10.73
C ALA A 160 -10.94 -8.72 -9.43
N GLN A 161 -12.21 -8.99 -9.15
CA GLN A 161 -12.63 -9.78 -7.99
C GLN A 161 -12.03 -11.19 -7.97
N LYS A 162 -12.02 -11.87 -9.15
CA LYS A 162 -11.40 -13.20 -9.25
C LYS A 162 -9.90 -13.16 -8.96
N LEU A 163 -9.20 -12.14 -9.42
CA LEU A 163 -7.77 -11.96 -9.16
C LEU A 163 -7.53 -11.62 -7.70
N GLY A 164 -8.30 -10.70 -7.12
CA GLY A 164 -8.22 -10.35 -5.69
C GLY A 164 -8.46 -11.57 -4.79
N ARG A 165 -9.46 -12.38 -5.12
CA ARG A 165 -9.70 -13.64 -4.42
C ARG A 165 -8.52 -14.61 -4.53
N ALA A 166 -7.91 -14.71 -5.70
CA ALA A 166 -6.74 -15.57 -5.89
C ALA A 166 -5.51 -15.10 -5.08
N VAL A 167 -5.32 -13.76 -4.97
CA VAL A 167 -4.28 -13.19 -4.08
C VAL A 167 -4.58 -13.53 -2.63
N TYR A 168 -5.83 -13.33 -2.20
CA TYR A 168 -6.22 -13.66 -0.83
C TYR A 168 -6.01 -15.15 -0.52
N ASP A 169 -6.45 -16.06 -1.39
CA ASP A 169 -6.28 -17.49 -1.17
C ASP A 169 -4.79 -17.88 -1.09
N ALA A 170 -3.92 -17.25 -1.89
CA ALA A 170 -2.47 -17.45 -1.85
C ALA A 170 -1.86 -16.87 -0.56
N ALA A 171 -2.18 -15.63 -0.21
CA ALA A 171 -1.70 -14.98 1.00
C ALA A 171 -2.16 -15.72 2.26
N GLN A 172 -3.41 -16.17 2.30
CA GLN A 172 -3.96 -16.95 3.40
C GLN A 172 -3.28 -18.31 3.56
N ALA A 173 -2.96 -18.98 2.45
CA ALA A 173 -2.23 -20.26 2.50
C ALA A 173 -0.81 -20.08 3.05
N SER A 174 -0.11 -19.02 2.65
CA SER A 174 1.22 -18.66 3.17
C SER A 174 1.16 -18.26 4.66
N ALA A 175 0.18 -17.44 5.05
CA ALA A 175 -0.03 -16.98 6.41
C ALA A 175 -0.35 -18.14 7.38
N GLN A 176 -1.22 -19.08 6.95
CA GLN A 176 -1.59 -20.24 7.77
C GLN A 176 -0.41 -21.14 8.12
N GLN A 177 0.58 -21.30 7.23
CA GLN A 177 1.81 -22.03 7.52
C GLN A 177 2.63 -21.37 8.65
N ARG A 178 2.42 -20.08 8.87
CA ARG A 178 3.08 -19.23 9.88
C ARG A 178 2.16 -18.86 11.05
N GLN A 179 0.97 -19.47 11.12
CA GLN A 179 0.00 -19.37 12.21
C GLN A 179 -0.68 -17.99 12.37
N PHE A 180 -0.80 -17.22 11.29
CA PHE A 180 -1.59 -15.98 11.27
C PHE A 180 -2.63 -15.98 10.12
N SER A 181 -3.41 -14.91 9.99
CA SER A 181 -4.42 -14.74 8.95
C SER A 181 -4.11 -13.51 8.10
N ALA A 182 -4.18 -13.64 6.78
CA ALA A 182 -3.98 -12.53 5.86
C ALA A 182 -5.27 -11.72 5.67
N ALA A 183 -5.12 -10.43 5.36
CA ALA A 183 -6.19 -9.56 4.89
C ALA A 183 -5.80 -8.96 3.52
N VAL A 184 -6.74 -8.91 2.59
CA VAL A 184 -6.50 -8.37 1.24
C VAL A 184 -7.61 -7.42 0.85
N LEU A 185 -7.29 -6.15 0.66
CA LEU A 185 -8.18 -5.21 -0.01
C LEU A 185 -7.96 -5.29 -1.51
N CYS A 186 -8.96 -5.74 -2.25
CA CYS A 186 -8.93 -5.77 -3.71
C CYS A 186 -9.77 -4.64 -4.26
N GLN A 187 -9.17 -3.79 -5.08
CA GLN A 187 -9.84 -2.70 -5.77
C GLN A 187 -9.58 -2.73 -7.27
N GLN A 188 -10.51 -2.20 -8.04
CA GLN A 188 -10.30 -1.89 -9.44
C GLN A 188 -9.77 -0.47 -9.56
N ALA A 189 -8.69 -0.27 -10.32
CA ALA A 189 -8.21 1.08 -10.56
C ALA A 189 -9.26 1.89 -11.30
N ALA A 190 -9.60 3.04 -10.78
CA ALA A 190 -10.33 4.03 -11.53
C ALA A 190 -9.42 4.57 -12.64
N ASP A 191 -9.97 4.75 -13.86
CA ASP A 191 -9.28 5.40 -14.99
C ASP A 191 -9.17 6.92 -14.77
N ALA A 192 -8.83 7.34 -13.56
CA ALA A 192 -8.68 8.75 -13.20
C ALA A 192 -7.23 9.17 -13.49
N GLU A 193 -7.03 9.99 -14.52
CA GLU A 193 -5.74 10.59 -14.85
C GLU A 193 -5.20 11.40 -13.66
N GLN A 194 -6.09 12.02 -12.87
CA GLN A 194 -5.72 12.77 -11.68
C GLN A 194 -5.08 11.86 -10.62
N THR A 195 -5.71 10.75 -10.27
CA THR A 195 -5.16 9.81 -9.27
C THR A 195 -3.78 9.27 -9.67
N ARG A 196 -3.53 9.06 -10.97
CA ARG A 196 -2.18 8.68 -11.44
C ARG A 196 -1.18 9.81 -11.30
N THR A 197 -1.57 11.04 -11.63
CA THR A 197 -0.73 12.22 -11.45
C THR A 197 -0.38 12.43 -9.98
N ASP A 198 -1.35 12.27 -9.08
CA ASP A 198 -1.16 12.40 -7.64
C ASP A 198 -0.30 11.24 -7.10
N ALA A 199 -0.50 10.02 -7.56
CA ALA A 199 0.33 8.86 -7.22
C ALA A 199 1.81 9.09 -7.59
N ASP A 200 2.07 9.58 -8.80
CA ASP A 200 3.43 9.93 -9.26
C ASP A 200 4.04 11.04 -8.41
N ALA A 201 3.26 12.09 -8.08
CA ALA A 201 3.71 13.19 -7.24
C ALA A 201 4.01 12.78 -5.80
N TRP A 202 3.23 11.83 -5.25
CA TRP A 202 3.41 11.31 -3.89
C TRP A 202 4.34 10.11 -3.81
N GLN A 203 4.83 9.63 -4.96
CA GLN A 203 5.71 8.45 -5.08
C GLN A 203 5.12 7.17 -4.47
N VAL A 204 3.84 6.95 -4.71
CA VAL A 204 3.09 5.76 -4.29
C VAL A 204 2.42 5.08 -5.48
N SER A 205 1.89 3.88 -5.31
CA SER A 205 1.10 3.23 -6.36
C SER A 205 -0.23 3.98 -6.59
N PRO A 206 -0.81 3.93 -7.80
CA PRO A 206 -2.12 4.49 -8.08
C PRO A 206 -3.21 3.92 -7.16
N GLY A 207 -3.09 2.65 -6.78
CA GLY A 207 -4.01 2.00 -5.86
C GLY A 207 -3.93 2.58 -4.45
N LYS A 208 -2.73 2.82 -3.95
CA LYS A 208 -2.53 3.42 -2.63
C LYS A 208 -2.98 4.88 -2.61
N ALA A 209 -2.74 5.64 -3.69
CA ALA A 209 -3.26 6.99 -3.82
C ALA A 209 -4.79 7.02 -3.77
N ALA A 210 -5.48 6.17 -4.55
CA ALA A 210 -6.94 6.06 -4.54
C ALA A 210 -7.50 5.66 -3.16
N LEU A 211 -6.83 4.77 -2.44
CA LEU A 211 -7.18 4.39 -1.08
C LEU A 211 -7.08 5.59 -0.13
N ALA A 212 -5.97 6.32 -0.18
CA ALA A 212 -5.75 7.51 0.64
C ALA A 212 -6.76 8.64 0.32
N GLU A 213 -7.08 8.87 -0.96
CA GLU A 213 -8.10 9.81 -1.40
C GLU A 213 -9.48 9.44 -0.84
N THR A 214 -9.85 8.15 -0.91
CA THR A 214 -11.14 7.67 -0.39
C THR A 214 -11.25 7.90 1.11
N ILE A 215 -10.20 7.57 1.88
CA ILE A 215 -10.16 7.78 3.33
C ILE A 215 -10.21 9.27 3.66
N ALA A 216 -9.39 10.10 3.00
CA ALA A 216 -9.37 11.56 3.23
C ALA A 216 -10.74 12.20 2.99
N LEU A 217 -11.41 11.79 1.90
CA LEU A 217 -12.72 12.35 1.53
C LEU A 217 -13.80 12.02 2.57
N GLN A 218 -13.81 10.80 3.11
CA GLN A 218 -14.85 10.35 4.04
C GLN A 218 -14.57 10.75 5.49
N THR A 219 -13.30 10.76 5.90
CA THR A 219 -12.93 11.03 7.30
C THR A 219 -12.61 12.50 7.57
N GLN A 220 -12.09 13.22 6.57
CA GLN A 220 -11.59 14.60 6.71
C GLN A 220 -10.50 14.77 7.80
N LEU A 221 -9.82 13.69 8.15
CA LEU A 221 -8.79 13.69 9.20
C LEU A 221 -7.51 14.39 8.76
N ASP A 222 -7.14 14.21 7.49
CA ASP A 222 -5.94 14.79 6.89
C ASP A 222 -6.06 14.82 5.36
N THR A 223 -5.05 15.39 4.68
CA THR A 223 -4.96 15.37 3.23
C THR A 223 -4.68 13.96 2.71
N ALA A 224 -5.13 13.64 1.51
CA ALA A 224 -4.85 12.35 0.88
C ALA A 224 -3.33 12.11 0.71
N GLN A 225 -2.56 13.17 0.45
CA GLN A 225 -1.10 13.11 0.37
C GLN A 225 -0.48 12.67 1.71
N ALA A 226 -0.89 13.26 2.83
CA ALA A 226 -0.39 12.91 4.15
C ALA A 226 -0.76 11.47 4.52
N LEU A 227 -2.00 11.05 4.22
CA LEU A 227 -2.45 9.67 4.44
C LEU A 227 -1.71 8.68 3.54
N SER A 228 -1.36 9.05 2.31
CA SER A 228 -0.63 8.15 1.40
C SER A 228 0.77 7.77 1.89
N ALA A 229 1.34 8.53 2.84
CA ALA A 229 2.61 8.20 3.48
C ALA A 229 2.49 7.00 4.45
N LEU A 230 1.28 6.72 4.97
CA LEU A 230 1.04 5.59 5.87
C LEU A 230 1.25 4.24 5.17
N PRO A 231 1.70 3.19 5.88
CA PRO A 231 1.61 1.81 5.41
C PRO A 231 0.16 1.42 5.05
N VAL A 232 -0.01 0.43 4.16
CA VAL A 232 -1.35 -0.09 3.78
C VAL A 232 -2.11 -0.61 5.01
N GLN A 233 -1.41 -1.29 5.92
CA GLN A 233 -1.97 -1.75 7.20
C GLN A 233 -2.61 -0.60 7.99
N ASP A 234 -1.87 0.49 8.17
CA ASP A 234 -2.32 1.65 8.94
C ASP A 234 -3.51 2.36 8.26
N LEU A 235 -3.51 2.44 6.92
CA LEU A 235 -4.63 2.97 6.15
C LEU A 235 -5.90 2.13 6.35
N LEU A 236 -5.80 0.80 6.37
CA LEU A 236 -6.94 -0.08 6.56
C LEU A 236 -7.44 -0.07 8.01
N VAL A 237 -6.53 0.01 9.00
CA VAL A 237 -6.92 0.21 10.42
C VAL A 237 -7.66 1.52 10.58
N LEU A 238 -7.21 2.59 9.93
CA LEU A 238 -7.88 3.89 9.95
C LEU A 238 -9.26 3.80 9.27
N ALA A 239 -9.33 3.17 8.10
CA ALA A 239 -10.58 2.98 7.38
C ALA A 239 -11.62 2.19 8.18
N GLU A 240 -11.22 1.12 8.85
CA GLU A 240 -12.12 0.35 9.74
C GLU A 240 -12.56 1.16 10.96
N THR A 241 -11.66 1.97 11.54
CA THR A 241 -11.97 2.78 12.73
C THR A 241 -13.04 3.84 12.43
N TYR A 242 -13.06 4.36 11.21
CA TYR A 242 -14.00 5.41 10.78
C TYR A 242 -15.11 4.90 9.85
N ASP A 243 -15.34 3.58 9.80
CA ASP A 243 -16.39 2.97 8.98
C ASP A 243 -16.35 3.42 7.50
N VAL A 244 -15.13 3.59 6.94
CA VAL A 244 -14.95 4.00 5.53
C VAL A 244 -15.51 2.94 4.60
N THR A 245 -16.36 3.36 3.67
CA THR A 245 -16.97 2.47 2.68
C THR A 245 -16.23 2.54 1.34
N PHE A 246 -16.09 1.40 0.69
CA PHE A 246 -15.40 1.28 -0.59
C PHE A 246 -16.37 0.76 -1.67
N ASP A 247 -16.82 1.64 -2.56
CA ASP A 247 -17.82 1.27 -3.60
C ASP A 247 -17.26 0.28 -4.65
N ALA A 248 -15.96 0.37 -4.95
CA ALA A 248 -15.30 -0.41 -6.00
C ALA A 248 -14.21 -1.35 -5.45
N ALA A 249 -14.17 -1.59 -4.14
CA ALA A 249 -13.20 -2.47 -3.51
C ALA A 249 -13.87 -3.50 -2.60
N GLN A 250 -13.18 -4.62 -2.37
CA GLN A 250 -13.64 -5.70 -1.51
C GLN A 250 -12.50 -6.13 -0.58
N LEU A 251 -12.77 -6.09 0.72
CA LEU A 251 -11.87 -6.63 1.73
C LEU A 251 -12.16 -8.12 1.93
N TYR A 252 -11.11 -8.92 1.89
CA TYR A 252 -11.09 -10.34 2.25
C TYR A 252 -10.24 -10.51 3.51
N GLY A 253 -10.70 -11.31 4.46
CA GLY A 253 -10.04 -11.52 5.75
C GLY A 253 -10.31 -10.38 6.73
N THR A 254 -9.51 -10.33 7.79
CA THR A 254 -9.62 -9.34 8.87
C THR A 254 -8.27 -8.64 9.06
N VAL A 255 -8.29 -7.33 9.14
CA VAL A 255 -7.10 -6.51 9.39
C VAL A 255 -6.63 -6.75 10.84
N SER A 256 -5.35 -7.07 11.02
CA SER A 256 -4.79 -7.28 12.35
C SER A 256 -4.62 -5.96 13.09
N ARG A 257 -4.85 -5.99 14.40
CA ARG A 257 -4.56 -4.88 15.32
C ARG A 257 -3.51 -5.26 16.36
N ASP A 258 -2.88 -6.43 16.22
CA ASP A 258 -1.93 -6.95 17.22
C ASP A 258 -0.66 -6.11 17.35
N GLY A 259 -0.31 -5.37 16.31
CA GLY A 259 0.80 -4.42 16.34
C GLY A 259 0.50 -3.04 16.94
N TYR A 260 -0.73 -2.81 17.44
CA TYR A 260 -1.16 -1.49 17.90
C TYR A 260 -1.45 -1.48 19.40
N ARG A 261 -1.18 -0.35 20.05
CA ARG A 261 -1.57 -0.10 21.45
C ARG A 261 -3.09 0.00 21.55
N SER A 262 -3.64 -0.55 22.61
CA SER A 262 -5.06 -0.35 22.92
C SER A 262 -5.31 1.08 23.42
N GLU A 263 -6.56 1.53 23.36
CA GLU A 263 -6.97 2.82 23.92
C GLU A 263 -6.67 2.91 25.42
N ASP A 264 -6.75 1.78 26.14
CA ASP A 264 -6.44 1.72 27.57
C ASP A 264 -4.92 1.86 27.82
N ASP A 265 -4.07 1.23 26.99
CA ASP A 265 -2.62 1.42 27.07
C ASP A 265 -2.25 2.89 26.85
N VAL A 266 -2.83 3.51 25.85
CA VAL A 266 -2.61 4.93 25.53
C VAL A 266 -3.03 5.83 26.69
N ARG A 267 -4.17 5.53 27.33
CA ARG A 267 -4.64 6.25 28.54
C ARG A 267 -3.65 6.14 29.70
N VAL A 268 -3.11 4.94 29.91
CA VAL A 268 -2.08 4.71 30.96
C VAL A 268 -0.81 5.51 30.66
N ILE A 269 -0.35 5.53 29.41
CA ILE A 269 0.84 6.30 29.00
C ILE A 269 0.63 7.80 29.28
N VAL A 270 -0.50 8.34 28.84
CA VAL A 270 -0.85 9.76 29.02
C VAL A 270 -0.99 10.11 30.50
N GLY A 271 -1.69 9.27 31.28
CA GLY A 271 -1.86 9.49 32.71
C GLY A 271 -0.55 9.46 33.48
N GLY A 272 0.38 8.58 33.09
CA GLY A 272 1.72 8.51 33.67
C GLY A 272 2.56 9.77 33.40
N ASP A 273 2.54 10.29 32.17
CA ASP A 273 3.31 11.49 31.79
C ASP A 273 2.68 12.79 32.32
N ALA A 274 1.35 12.90 32.25
CA ALA A 274 0.64 14.09 32.73
C ALA A 274 0.57 14.16 34.27
N ALA A 275 0.81 13.07 34.97
CA ALA A 275 0.57 12.89 36.41
C ALA A 275 -0.90 13.23 36.80
N VAL A 276 -1.84 13.04 35.90
CA VAL A 276 -3.29 13.29 36.03
C VAL A 276 -4.02 12.06 35.51
N ASP A 277 -5.13 11.69 36.15
CA ASP A 277 -6.00 10.64 35.60
C ASP A 277 -6.82 11.19 34.44
N PRO A 278 -6.60 10.72 33.19
CA PRO A 278 -7.36 11.17 32.03
C PRO A 278 -8.68 10.39 31.89
N ALA A 279 -9.45 10.25 32.99
CA ALA A 279 -10.66 9.42 33.04
C ALA A 279 -11.70 9.82 31.97
N ASP A 280 -11.78 11.10 31.61
CA ASP A 280 -12.71 11.65 30.63
C ASP A 280 -11.98 12.14 29.36
N CYS A 281 -10.97 11.41 28.88
CA CYS A 281 -10.24 11.77 27.67
C CYS A 281 -11.02 11.36 26.41
N THR A 282 -10.92 12.18 25.37
CA THR A 282 -11.29 11.79 24.01
C THR A 282 -10.05 11.27 23.28
N GLN A 283 -10.19 10.12 22.62
CA GLN A 283 -9.14 9.51 21.82
C GLN A 283 -9.57 9.44 20.37
N GLU A 284 -8.71 9.88 19.49
CA GLU A 284 -8.96 9.89 18.05
C GLU A 284 -7.73 9.31 17.35
N LEU A 285 -7.94 8.31 16.50
CA LEU A 285 -6.88 7.77 15.67
C LEU A 285 -6.65 8.70 14.47
N THR A 286 -5.41 9.08 14.22
CA THR A 286 -5.04 10.06 13.18
C THR A 286 -3.68 9.76 12.58
N GLN A 287 -3.28 10.52 11.57
CA GLN A 287 -1.93 10.51 11.03
C GLN A 287 -1.08 11.58 11.72
N TYR A 288 0.20 11.29 11.99
CA TYR A 288 1.19 12.27 12.46
C TYR A 288 2.59 11.89 11.99
N GLY A 289 3.24 12.76 11.23
CA GLY A 289 4.61 12.54 10.77
C GLY A 289 4.82 11.27 9.91
N GLY A 290 3.82 10.82 9.15
CA GLY A 290 3.90 9.62 8.31
C GLY A 290 3.65 8.32 9.05
N GLN A 291 3.14 8.35 10.27
CA GLN A 291 2.74 7.18 11.06
C GLN A 291 1.36 7.35 11.66
N LEU A 292 0.72 6.24 12.01
CA LEU A 292 -0.55 6.24 12.72
C LEU A 292 -0.35 6.61 14.18
N ALA A 293 -1.18 7.50 14.71
CA ALA A 293 -1.08 8.03 16.06
C ALA A 293 -2.44 8.22 16.72
N TYR A 294 -2.49 8.10 18.03
CA TYR A 294 -3.64 8.51 18.84
C TYR A 294 -3.47 9.98 19.25
N ARG A 295 -4.48 10.78 18.97
CA ARG A 295 -4.62 12.12 19.53
C ARG A 295 -5.53 12.05 20.73
N VAL A 296 -4.99 12.32 21.92
CA VAL A 296 -5.70 12.24 23.22
C VAL A 296 -5.89 13.63 23.76
N ARG A 297 -7.14 14.03 24.00
CA ARG A 297 -7.47 15.32 24.58
C ARG A 297 -8.24 15.12 25.88
N PHE A 298 -7.87 15.87 26.89
CA PHE A 298 -8.59 15.91 28.18
C PHE A 298 -8.37 17.24 28.88
N ALA A 299 -9.34 17.58 29.77
CA ALA A 299 -9.24 18.76 30.62
C ALA A 299 -8.77 18.35 32.01
N ALA A 300 -7.83 19.09 32.57
CA ALA A 300 -7.41 18.99 33.95
C ALA A 300 -7.62 20.34 34.69
N ALA A 301 -7.31 20.38 35.99
CA ALA A 301 -7.56 21.59 36.80
C ALA A 301 -6.77 22.83 36.32
N ASP A 302 -5.66 22.63 35.63
CA ASP A 302 -4.77 23.67 35.12
C ASP A 302 -5.02 23.99 33.62
N GLY A 303 -5.92 23.24 32.93
CA GLY A 303 -6.29 23.53 31.55
C GLY A 303 -6.41 22.26 30.68
N GLU A 304 -6.44 22.49 29.37
CA GLU A 304 -6.58 21.40 28.37
C GLU A 304 -5.22 20.84 27.95
N TYR A 305 -5.17 19.52 27.86
CA TYR A 305 -4.03 18.75 27.37
C TYR A 305 -4.36 18.12 26.03
N CYS A 306 -3.39 18.09 25.12
CA CYS A 306 -3.45 17.32 23.89
C CYS A 306 -2.15 16.56 23.69
N TYR A 307 -2.25 15.24 23.69
CA TYR A 307 -1.13 14.33 23.43
C TYR A 307 -1.28 13.71 22.06
N THR A 308 -0.17 13.50 21.37
CA THR A 308 -0.09 12.67 20.17
C THR A 308 0.84 11.50 20.46
N ILE A 309 0.31 10.29 20.40
CA ILE A 309 0.99 9.04 20.80
C ILE A 309 1.11 8.14 19.59
N ALA A 310 2.31 7.62 19.29
CA ALA A 310 2.49 6.64 18.22
C ALA A 310 1.63 5.39 18.47
N ALA A 311 0.78 5.04 17.51
CA ALA A 311 -0.21 3.97 17.69
C ALA A 311 0.43 2.58 17.89
N ARG A 312 1.63 2.34 17.36
CA ARG A 312 2.33 1.06 17.45
C ARG A 312 3.27 0.99 18.67
N THR A 313 4.10 2.00 18.86
CA THR A 313 5.15 1.97 19.92
C THR A 313 4.64 2.49 21.25
N GLY A 314 3.69 3.41 21.25
CA GLY A 314 3.25 4.13 22.43
C GLY A 314 4.13 5.34 22.76
N ASP A 315 5.07 5.71 21.89
CA ASP A 315 5.93 6.87 22.10
C ASP A 315 5.10 8.16 22.03
N ILE A 316 5.44 9.09 22.93
CA ILE A 316 4.83 10.44 22.92
C ILE A 316 5.51 11.25 21.82
N LEU A 317 4.76 11.57 20.75
CA LEU A 317 5.26 12.29 19.57
C LEU A 317 5.12 13.80 19.71
N ASP A 318 4.06 14.25 20.38
CA ASP A 318 3.79 15.67 20.64
C ASP A 318 2.94 15.83 21.89
N VAL A 319 3.18 16.94 22.61
CA VAL A 319 2.41 17.28 23.80
C VAL A 319 2.12 18.78 23.82
N GLN A 320 0.85 19.11 23.81
CA GLN A 320 0.37 20.47 24.09
C GLN A 320 -0.17 20.50 25.53
N ARG A 321 0.48 21.24 26.37
CA ARG A 321 0.10 21.45 27.77
C ARG A 321 -0.50 22.87 27.93
N PRO A 322 -1.41 23.07 28.89
CA PRO A 322 -1.93 24.41 29.15
C PRO A 322 -0.77 25.37 29.46
N GLU A 323 -0.82 26.56 28.89
CA GLU A 323 0.10 27.61 29.30
C GLU A 323 -0.15 27.89 30.80
N LYS A 324 0.86 27.61 31.62
CA LYS A 324 0.82 27.99 33.03
C LYS A 324 0.54 29.49 33.07
N PRO A 325 -0.59 29.95 33.68
CA PRO A 325 -0.87 31.39 33.73
C PRO A 325 0.37 32.07 34.28
N ALA A 326 0.90 33.01 33.51
CA ALA A 326 2.01 33.84 33.95
C ALA A 326 1.65 34.34 35.34
N GLN A 327 2.41 33.90 36.36
CA GLN A 327 2.22 34.43 37.71
C GLN A 327 2.41 35.93 37.56
N THR A 328 1.31 36.67 37.65
CA THR A 328 1.35 38.14 37.70
C THR A 328 2.32 38.46 38.84
N PRO A 329 3.42 39.17 38.60
CA PRO A 329 4.32 39.51 39.68
C PRO A 329 3.47 40.23 40.74
N GLU A 330 3.38 39.64 41.94
CA GLU A 330 2.74 40.27 43.08
C GLU A 330 3.34 41.67 43.24
N ALA A 331 2.48 42.68 43.15
CA ALA A 331 2.95 44.08 43.22
C ALA A 331 3.76 44.26 44.51
N PRO A 332 4.93 44.88 44.44
CA PRO A 332 5.82 44.99 45.60
C PRO A 332 5.08 45.72 46.74
N ALA A 333 4.93 45.01 47.86
CA ALA A 333 4.48 45.60 49.14
C ALA A 333 5.45 46.76 49.52
N ALA A 334 4.90 47.87 49.93
CA ALA A 334 5.63 49.09 50.31
C ALA A 334 6.72 48.80 51.41
N PRO A 335 7.84 49.49 51.40
CA PRO A 335 9.01 49.13 52.15
C PRO A 335 8.82 49.35 53.65
N ALA A 336 8.99 48.30 54.45
CA ALA A 336 9.30 48.41 55.88
C ALA A 336 10.81 48.58 56.07
N LYS A 337 11.23 49.46 56.94
CA LYS A 337 12.59 49.89 57.25
C LYS A 337 13.45 48.74 57.85
N PRO A 338 14.77 48.91 57.79
CA PRO A 338 15.72 47.80 57.93
C PRO A 338 16.08 47.47 59.36
N ASP A 339 16.29 46.18 59.64
CA ASP A 339 17.23 45.74 60.66
C ASP A 339 18.25 44.79 60.03
N ILE A 340 19.51 45.15 60.11
CA ILE A 340 20.65 44.35 59.74
C ILE A 340 21.07 43.57 61.02
N PRO A 341 21.37 42.28 60.93
CA PRO A 341 22.79 41.90 60.90
C PRO A 341 23.12 40.79 59.88
N ASP A 342 24.38 40.86 59.47
CA ASP A 342 25.16 39.98 58.64
C ASP A 342 24.99 38.49 58.91
N ASP A 343 24.72 37.75 57.82
CA ASP A 343 25.43 36.47 57.52
C ASP A 343 25.25 36.11 56.02
N PRO A 344 26.30 35.77 55.29
CA PRO A 344 26.22 35.45 53.88
C PRO A 344 25.89 33.96 53.73
N THR A 345 24.62 33.64 53.38
CA THR A 345 24.23 32.34 52.92
C THR A 345 23.44 32.45 51.62
N ASP A 346 24.14 32.05 50.60
CA ASP A 346 23.72 31.34 49.41
C ASP A 346 22.60 31.95 48.50
N PRO A 347 22.90 32.28 47.25
CA PRO A 347 21.89 32.58 46.27
C PRO A 347 21.25 31.24 45.84
N THR A 348 19.95 31.15 46.02
CA THR A 348 19.07 30.10 45.57
C THR A 348 19.42 29.62 44.16
N ASP A 349 19.71 28.36 44.10
CA ASP A 349 19.78 27.44 42.97
C ASP A 349 18.73 27.72 41.89
N SER A 350 19.05 28.50 40.91
CA SER A 350 18.26 28.64 39.71
C SER A 350 19.00 27.91 38.58
N GLU A 351 18.60 26.67 38.34
CA GLU A 351 19.08 25.93 37.17
C GLU A 351 18.71 26.66 35.89
N ILE A 352 19.61 26.68 34.90
CA ILE A 352 19.33 27.21 33.58
C ILE A 352 18.44 26.19 32.85
N SER A 353 17.56 26.68 31.97
CA SER A 353 16.72 25.80 31.15
C SER A 353 17.54 25.15 30.02
N ILE A 354 17.07 24.01 29.52
CA ILE A 354 17.63 23.32 28.33
C ILE A 354 17.76 24.28 27.15
N SER A 355 16.73 25.10 26.91
CA SER A 355 16.73 26.10 25.84
C SER A 355 17.81 27.18 26.03
N GLU A 356 18.08 27.61 27.27
CA GLU A 356 19.13 28.52 27.57
C GLU A 356 20.51 27.88 27.39
N ALA A 357 20.68 26.63 27.83
CA ALA A 357 21.91 25.87 27.64
C ALA A 357 22.22 25.68 26.13
N LEU A 358 21.24 25.26 25.35
CA LEU A 358 21.40 25.13 23.90
C LEU A 358 21.72 26.47 23.23
N ARG A 359 21.04 27.54 23.63
CA ARG A 359 21.29 28.90 23.11
C ARG A 359 22.75 29.37 23.37
N ARG A 360 23.30 29.08 24.54
CA ARG A 360 24.69 29.39 24.87
C ARG A 360 25.68 28.66 24.01
N VAL A 361 25.48 27.33 23.81
CA VAL A 361 26.31 26.50 22.91
C VAL A 361 26.27 27.05 21.46
N LEU A 362 25.10 27.36 20.96
CA LEU A 362 24.95 27.89 19.60
C LEU A 362 25.59 29.29 19.44
N GLN A 363 25.48 30.13 20.46
CA GLN A 363 26.10 31.46 20.49
C GLN A 363 27.63 31.38 20.52
N GLU A 364 28.21 30.45 21.30
CA GLU A 364 29.64 30.17 21.34
C GLU A 364 30.18 29.73 19.98
N LEU A 365 29.41 28.93 19.25
CA LEU A 365 29.78 28.40 17.94
C LEU A 365 29.45 29.35 16.78
N GLY A 366 28.65 30.39 17.00
CA GLY A 366 28.14 31.28 15.96
C GLY A 366 27.19 30.60 14.98
N ILE A 367 26.48 29.56 15.45
CA ILE A 367 25.53 28.77 14.67
C ILE A 367 24.10 29.22 15.02
N SER A 368 23.23 29.32 14.03
CA SER A 368 21.81 29.65 14.24
C SER A 368 20.92 28.42 14.36
N LEU A 369 19.82 28.51 15.12
CA LEU A 369 18.86 27.43 15.33
C LEU A 369 18.39 26.71 14.04
N PRO A 370 18.12 27.40 12.92
CA PRO A 370 17.71 26.74 11.68
C PRO A 370 18.80 25.85 11.03
N GLU A 371 20.07 26.02 11.45
CA GLU A 371 21.21 25.29 10.87
C GLU A 371 21.51 23.97 11.58
N ILE A 372 20.86 23.71 12.72
CA ILE A 372 21.06 22.48 13.49
C ILE A 372 19.99 21.44 13.17
N ARG A 373 20.38 20.15 13.27
CA ARG A 373 19.54 18.97 13.13
C ARG A 373 19.93 17.91 14.17
N ASP A 374 19.05 16.94 14.38
CA ASP A 374 19.31 15.78 15.26
C ASP A 374 19.75 16.21 16.65
N VAL A 375 19.04 17.16 17.24
CA VAL A 375 19.35 17.68 18.58
C VAL A 375 18.86 16.67 19.61
N ASP A 376 19.79 16.21 20.45
CA ASP A 376 19.50 15.41 21.64
C ASP A 376 20.08 16.10 22.87
N VAL A 377 19.32 16.13 23.98
CA VAL A 377 19.74 16.74 25.23
C VAL A 377 19.41 15.81 26.39
N GLN A 378 20.44 15.38 27.10
CA GLN A 378 20.31 14.48 28.25
C GLN A 378 20.88 15.14 29.49
N ARG A 379 20.20 15.03 30.65
CA ARG A 379 20.74 15.43 31.92
C ARG A 379 21.69 14.35 32.42
N VAL A 380 22.91 14.72 32.74
CA VAL A 380 23.99 13.81 33.15
C VAL A 380 24.73 14.39 34.34
N TYR A 381 25.34 13.52 35.14
CA TYR A 381 26.27 13.92 36.21
C TYR A 381 27.69 13.61 35.74
N VAL A 382 28.47 14.64 35.47
CA VAL A 382 29.81 14.49 34.91
C VAL A 382 30.80 15.43 35.61
N ALA A 383 32.02 14.95 35.92
CA ALA A 383 33.06 15.71 36.58
C ALA A 383 32.65 16.36 37.92
N GLY A 384 31.68 15.74 38.64
CA GLY A 384 31.23 16.25 39.94
C GLY A 384 30.16 17.33 39.86
N ARG A 385 29.55 17.57 38.68
CA ARG A 385 28.54 18.58 38.41
C ARG A 385 27.33 17.99 37.70
N ASP A 386 26.15 18.56 37.91
CA ASP A 386 24.98 18.32 37.12
C ASP A 386 25.11 19.12 35.82
N ALA A 387 24.95 18.47 34.66
CA ALA A 387 25.12 19.08 33.35
C ALA A 387 24.11 18.57 32.36
N TYR A 388 23.85 19.38 31.35
CA TYR A 388 23.18 18.96 30.10
C TYR A 388 24.25 18.46 29.12
N HIS A 389 24.13 17.23 28.66
CA HIS A 389 24.86 16.72 27.51
C HIS A 389 24.06 17.03 26.27
N ILE A 390 24.54 17.95 25.45
CA ILE A 390 23.86 18.43 24.24
C ILE A 390 24.60 17.93 23.02
N THR A 391 23.92 17.18 22.16
CA THR A 391 24.44 16.73 20.88
C THR A 391 23.57 17.21 19.74
N PHE A 392 24.18 17.57 18.63
CA PHE A 392 23.48 17.99 17.41
C PHE A 392 24.38 17.88 16.18
N THR A 393 23.80 17.96 14.99
CA THR A 393 24.51 18.06 13.73
C THR A 393 24.31 19.44 13.12
N ALA A 394 25.39 20.12 12.73
CA ALA A 394 25.35 21.38 11.99
C ALA A 394 26.36 21.35 10.84
N ASN A 395 25.95 21.80 9.65
CA ASN A 395 26.78 21.78 8.44
C ASN A 395 27.39 20.41 8.13
N GLY A 396 26.64 19.31 8.43
CA GLY A 396 27.08 17.94 8.23
C GLY A 396 28.15 17.43 9.21
N LYS A 397 28.42 18.16 10.30
CA LYS A 397 29.35 17.76 11.35
C LYS A 397 28.61 17.54 12.68
N PRO A 398 28.91 16.47 13.41
CA PRO A 398 28.36 16.24 14.75
C PRO A 398 29.08 17.13 15.78
N TYR A 399 28.33 17.61 16.74
CA TYR A 399 28.79 18.38 17.88
C TYR A 399 28.29 17.74 19.17
N SER A 400 29.08 17.86 20.24
CA SER A 400 28.76 17.33 21.58
C SER A 400 29.37 18.23 22.65
N PHE A 401 28.55 18.71 23.60
CA PHE A 401 28.94 19.64 24.67
C PHE A 401 28.29 19.26 25.98
N TYR A 402 28.97 19.59 27.06
CA TYR A 402 28.41 19.56 28.40
C TYR A 402 28.22 21.01 28.88
N VAL A 403 27.05 21.31 29.42
CA VAL A 403 26.70 22.62 29.97
C VAL A 403 26.24 22.47 31.39
N ASP A 404 26.91 23.11 32.32
CA ASP A 404 26.57 23.08 33.76
C ASP A 404 25.14 23.61 33.95
N THR A 405 24.33 22.91 34.74
CA THR A 405 22.91 23.27 34.93
C THR A 405 22.71 24.51 35.79
N HIS A 406 23.72 24.95 36.56
CA HIS A 406 23.60 26.08 37.47
C HIS A 406 24.19 27.37 36.91
N ASP A 407 25.43 27.35 36.42
CA ASP A 407 26.10 28.54 35.91
C ASP A 407 26.08 28.63 34.38
N GLY A 408 25.76 27.52 33.69
CA GLY A 408 25.71 27.45 32.24
C GLY A 408 27.08 27.45 31.56
N ASP A 409 28.13 27.12 32.29
CA ASP A 409 29.46 26.96 31.73
C ASP A 409 29.51 25.74 30.80
N ILE A 410 30.14 25.95 29.63
CA ILE A 410 30.36 24.89 28.63
C ILE A 410 31.73 24.25 28.87
N PHE A 411 31.80 22.92 28.97
CA PHE A 411 33.06 22.20 29.27
C PHE A 411 33.16 20.85 28.55
#